data_6f0dc320318ff30e23d558e6686aa74e
#
_entry.id   6f0dc320318ff30e23d558e6686aa74e
#
_cell.length_a   1.000
_cell.length_b   1.000
_cell.length_c   1.000
_cell.angle_alpha   90.00
_cell.angle_beta   90.00
_cell.angle_gamma   90.00
#
_symmetry.space_group_name_H-M   'P 1'
#
loop_
_entity.id
_entity.type
_entity.pdbx_description
1 polymer ?
#
loop_
_entity_poly.entity_id
_entity_poly.type
_entity_poly.pdbx_seq_one_letter_code
_entity_poly.pdbx_strand_id
1 'polypeptide(L)'
;KHRMSISLARMRTIRATRYVTPLREGGSLPAIVEGDDCGLYVLKFRGAGQGPKALIAELVSGELARAAGLRVPELVLVQVDGELGRNEPDGEIRDLLKASIGVNLALDYLPGSLTFDPAVGPEPDADEASAIVWWDAFTSNVDRTARNPNLLWWHHQLWLIDHGAALYFHHAWADAEAHSR
;
A
#
# COMPACT_ATOMS: atom_id res chain seq x y z
N LYS A 1 0.25 -33.70 -7.04
CA LYS A 1 -0.93 -32.81 -7.08
C LYS A 1 -0.94 -32.00 -5.78
N HIS A 2 -0.22 -30.88 -5.74
CA HIS A 2 -0.33 -29.93 -4.64
C HIS A 2 -1.65 -29.15 -4.86
N ARG A 3 -2.60 -29.41 -4.01
CA ARG A 3 -3.82 -28.62 -3.92
C ARG A 3 -3.45 -27.34 -3.19
N MET A 4 -3.25 -26.24 -3.93
CA MET A 4 -3.11 -24.92 -3.34
C MET A 4 -4.43 -24.58 -2.66
N SER A 5 -4.48 -24.70 -1.34
CA SER A 5 -5.61 -24.24 -0.54
C SER A 5 -5.43 -22.73 -0.36
N ILE A 6 -6.11 -21.94 -1.18
CA ILE A 6 -6.23 -20.50 -0.94
C ILE A 6 -7.17 -20.39 0.27
N SER A 7 -6.59 -20.26 1.45
CA SER A 7 -7.35 -19.80 2.61
C SER A 7 -7.61 -18.30 2.36
N LEU A 8 -8.83 -17.96 1.99
CA LEU A 8 -9.34 -16.60 2.06
C LEU A 8 -9.41 -16.22 3.55
N ALA A 9 -8.26 -15.90 4.12
CA ALA A 9 -8.22 -15.30 5.44
C ALA A 9 -9.04 -14.01 5.37
N ARG A 10 -10.04 -13.89 6.24
CA ARG A 10 -10.90 -12.71 6.29
C ARG A 10 -9.99 -11.53 6.63
N MET A 11 -9.97 -10.52 5.76
CA MET A 11 -9.20 -9.29 5.98
C MET A 11 -9.53 -8.70 7.35
N ARG A 12 -8.48 -8.37 8.12
CA ARG A 12 -8.66 -7.73 9.41
C ARG A 12 -9.20 -6.32 9.24
N THR A 13 -10.04 -5.93 10.16
CA THR A 13 -10.50 -4.54 10.30
C THR A 13 -10.11 -4.04 11.67
N ILE A 14 -9.44 -2.91 11.71
CA ILE A 14 -9.01 -2.22 12.92
C ILE A 14 -9.62 -0.81 12.98
N ARG A 15 -9.57 -0.18 14.14
CA ARG A 15 -9.89 1.25 14.30
C ARG A 15 -8.60 2.02 14.53
N ALA A 16 -8.41 3.14 13.82
CA ALA A 16 -7.34 4.06 14.12
C ALA A 16 -7.62 4.79 15.44
N THR A 17 -6.72 4.66 16.41
CA THR A 17 -6.84 5.25 17.75
C THR A 17 -6.01 6.51 17.89
N ARG A 18 -4.88 6.60 17.18
CA ARG A 18 -3.98 7.74 17.25
C ARG A 18 -3.30 7.99 15.89
N TYR A 19 -3.33 9.23 15.47
CA TYR A 19 -2.49 9.74 14.38
C TYR A 19 -1.06 9.98 14.94
N VAL A 20 -0.04 9.40 14.30
CA VAL A 20 1.33 9.48 14.80
C VAL A 20 2.11 10.54 14.03
N THR A 21 2.23 10.38 12.71
CA THR A 21 2.99 11.33 11.87
C THR A 21 2.64 11.14 10.38
N PRO A 22 2.67 12.22 9.57
CA PRO A 22 2.58 12.08 8.13
C PRO A 22 3.88 11.48 7.57
N LEU A 23 3.75 10.67 6.52
CA LEU A 23 4.85 10.29 5.65
C LEU A 23 4.82 11.25 4.46
N ARG A 24 5.75 12.20 4.43
CA ARG A 24 5.77 13.29 3.43
C ARG A 24 6.33 12.86 2.08
N GLU A 25 6.62 11.59 1.91
CA GLU A 25 7.08 10.99 0.66
C GLU A 25 5.89 10.49 -0.14
N GLY A 26 5.68 11.06 -1.33
CA GLY A 26 4.59 10.70 -2.23
C GLY A 26 3.37 11.64 -2.22
N GLY A 27 2.67 11.70 -3.35
CA GLY A 27 1.56 12.65 -3.59
C GLY A 27 0.24 12.34 -2.86
N SER A 28 0.15 11.24 -2.09
CA SER A 28 -1.06 10.83 -1.37
C SER A 28 -1.02 11.10 0.14
N LEU A 29 0.07 11.68 0.66
CA LEU A 29 0.30 11.99 2.07
C LEU A 29 -0.12 10.84 3.02
N PRO A 30 0.41 9.62 2.88
CA PRO A 30 0.10 8.55 3.82
C PRO A 30 0.60 8.91 5.23
N ALA A 31 0.05 8.25 6.24
CA ALA A 31 0.44 8.54 7.62
C ALA A 31 0.63 7.28 8.45
N ILE A 32 1.49 7.35 9.46
CA ILE A 32 1.55 6.32 10.48
C ILE A 32 0.43 6.56 11.49
N VAL A 33 -0.36 5.52 11.73
CA VAL A 33 -1.41 5.50 12.74
C VAL A 33 -1.23 4.30 13.67
N GLU A 34 -1.71 4.43 14.89
CA GLU A 34 -1.85 3.33 15.84
C GLU A 34 -3.26 2.76 15.76
N GLY A 35 -3.35 1.44 15.72
CA GLY A 35 -4.61 0.70 15.74
C GLY A 35 -5.09 0.39 17.16
N ASP A 36 -6.36 -0.04 17.29
CA ASP A 36 -6.95 -0.51 18.55
C ASP A 36 -6.38 -1.86 19.02
N ASP A 37 -5.59 -2.52 18.20
CA ASP A 37 -4.78 -3.69 18.52
C ASP A 37 -3.34 -3.36 18.95
N CYS A 38 -3.02 -2.08 19.15
CA CYS A 38 -1.70 -1.54 19.48
C CYS A 38 -0.65 -1.73 18.35
N GLY A 39 -1.05 -2.12 17.15
CA GLY A 39 -0.20 -2.15 15.97
C GLY A 39 0.02 -0.76 15.38
N LEU A 40 1.12 -0.61 14.62
CA LEU A 40 1.38 0.58 13.82
C LEU A 40 1.14 0.27 12.35
N TYR A 41 0.50 1.20 11.65
CA TYR A 41 0.09 1.01 10.26
C TYR A 41 0.37 2.23 9.42
N VAL A 42 0.70 2.02 8.16
CA VAL A 42 0.77 3.08 7.15
C VAL A 42 -0.61 3.24 6.53
N LEU A 43 -1.35 4.23 6.99
CA LEU A 43 -2.71 4.55 6.53
C LEU A 43 -2.67 5.26 5.18
N LYS A 44 -3.42 4.75 4.22
CA LYS A 44 -3.69 5.37 2.92
C LYS A 44 -5.13 5.92 2.93
N PHE A 45 -5.23 7.22 2.71
CA PHE A 45 -6.48 7.96 2.89
C PHE A 45 -7.41 7.84 1.68
N ARG A 46 -8.66 7.45 1.89
CA ARG A 46 -9.69 7.43 0.83
C ARG A 46 -10.02 8.83 0.28
N GLY A 47 -9.80 9.87 1.09
CA GLY A 47 -10.01 11.27 0.73
C GLY A 47 -8.81 11.90 0.01
N ALA A 48 -7.70 11.18 -0.18
CA ALA A 48 -6.57 11.67 -0.95
C ALA A 48 -6.93 11.82 -2.46
N GLY A 49 -6.16 12.63 -3.17
CA GLY A 49 -6.46 13.00 -4.57
C GLY A 49 -6.63 11.85 -5.55
N GLN A 50 -6.05 10.68 -5.29
CA GLN A 50 -6.21 9.48 -6.10
C GLN A 50 -7.51 8.71 -5.81
N GLY A 51 -8.14 8.97 -4.67
CA GLY A 51 -9.44 8.46 -4.28
C GLY A 51 -9.53 6.94 -4.05
N PRO A 52 -10.75 6.41 -3.89
CA PRO A 52 -10.97 5.01 -3.53
C PRO A 52 -10.47 4.00 -4.56
N LYS A 53 -10.36 4.37 -5.85
CA LYS A 53 -9.87 3.46 -6.89
C LYS A 53 -8.42 3.04 -6.66
N ALA A 54 -7.56 3.96 -6.21
CA ALA A 54 -6.18 3.64 -5.87
C ALA A 54 -6.12 2.67 -4.68
N LEU A 55 -6.98 2.83 -3.68
CA LEU A 55 -7.05 1.90 -2.54
C LEU A 55 -7.54 0.50 -2.96
N ILE A 56 -8.45 0.42 -3.93
CA ILE A 56 -8.90 -0.86 -4.49
C ILE A 56 -7.74 -1.54 -5.24
N ALA A 57 -7.00 -0.79 -6.07
CA ALA A 57 -5.82 -1.31 -6.77
C ALA A 57 -4.76 -1.81 -5.79
N GLU A 58 -4.46 -1.02 -4.75
CA GLU A 58 -3.54 -1.38 -3.67
C GLU A 58 -3.94 -2.70 -3.02
N LEU A 59 -5.21 -2.79 -2.62
CA LEU A 59 -5.75 -3.97 -1.95
C LEU A 59 -5.68 -5.22 -2.84
N VAL A 60 -6.24 -5.12 -4.05
CA VAL A 60 -6.35 -6.28 -4.94
C VAL A 60 -4.96 -6.75 -5.38
N SER A 61 -4.10 -5.83 -5.82
CA SER A 61 -2.75 -6.18 -6.25
C SER A 61 -1.88 -6.66 -5.10
N GLY A 62 -1.94 -6.00 -3.93
CA GLY A 62 -1.17 -6.41 -2.76
C GLY A 62 -1.55 -7.81 -2.26
N GLU A 63 -2.83 -8.13 -2.13
CA GLU A 63 -3.28 -9.46 -1.69
C GLU A 63 -2.98 -10.56 -2.73
N LEU A 64 -3.11 -10.26 -4.01
CA LEU A 64 -2.73 -11.20 -5.07
C LEU A 64 -1.21 -11.42 -5.09
N ALA A 65 -0.39 -10.37 -4.89
CA ALA A 65 1.06 -10.49 -4.77
C ALA A 65 1.45 -11.41 -3.61
N ARG A 66 0.83 -11.24 -2.45
CA ARG A 66 1.02 -12.12 -1.27
C ARG A 66 0.64 -13.57 -1.59
N ALA A 67 -0.49 -13.78 -2.26
CA ALA A 67 -0.92 -15.10 -2.68
C ALA A 67 0.04 -15.76 -3.69
N ALA A 68 0.72 -14.95 -4.51
CA ALA A 68 1.77 -15.38 -5.43
C ALA A 68 3.14 -15.64 -4.75
N GLY A 69 3.27 -15.35 -3.46
CA GLY A 69 4.50 -15.56 -2.68
C GLY A 69 5.45 -14.37 -2.62
N LEU A 70 5.04 -13.21 -3.15
CA LEU A 70 5.79 -11.97 -2.99
C LEU A 70 5.56 -11.39 -1.59
N ARG A 71 6.57 -10.71 -1.06
CA ARG A 71 6.48 -10.07 0.26
C ARG A 71 5.83 -8.71 0.13
N VAL A 72 4.63 -8.60 0.66
CA VAL A 72 3.89 -7.35 0.81
C VAL A 72 3.46 -7.26 2.26
N PRO A 73 3.59 -6.12 2.94
CA PRO A 73 3.09 -5.96 4.31
C PRO A 73 1.61 -6.34 4.39
N GLU A 74 1.17 -6.85 5.53
CA GLU A 74 -0.23 -7.19 5.71
C GLU A 74 -1.11 -5.97 5.42
N LEU A 75 -2.15 -6.15 4.60
CA LEU A 75 -3.14 -5.12 4.36
C LEU A 75 -4.31 -5.29 5.34
N VAL A 76 -4.76 -4.17 5.88
CA VAL A 76 -5.88 -4.13 6.82
C VAL A 76 -6.86 -3.03 6.44
N LEU A 77 -8.15 -3.25 6.70
CA LEU A 77 -9.13 -2.18 6.64
C LEU A 77 -9.06 -1.36 7.91
N VAL A 78 -9.06 -0.05 7.78
CA VAL A 78 -8.96 0.86 8.93
C VAL A 78 -10.19 1.74 9.02
N GLN A 79 -10.89 1.66 10.13
CA GLN A 79 -11.96 2.60 10.45
C GLN A 79 -11.36 3.88 11.02
N VAL A 80 -11.56 4.99 10.31
CA VAL A 80 -11.21 6.33 10.75
C VAL A 80 -12.46 7.04 11.23
N ASP A 81 -12.44 7.58 12.42
CA ASP A 81 -13.52 8.40 12.98
C ASP A 81 -13.15 9.90 13.04
N GLY A 82 -14.13 10.75 13.33
CA GLY A 82 -13.92 12.19 13.36
C GLY A 82 -13.06 12.71 14.50
N GLU A 83 -12.74 11.86 15.49
CA GLU A 83 -11.91 12.24 16.62
C GLU A 83 -10.42 12.18 16.30
N LEU A 84 -10.03 11.34 15.33
CA LEU A 84 -8.62 11.09 14.99
C LEU A 84 -7.85 12.38 14.61
N GLY A 85 -8.51 13.34 13.98
CA GLY A 85 -7.90 14.61 13.57
C GLY A 85 -8.23 15.81 14.43
N ARG A 86 -8.89 15.62 15.58
CA ARG A 86 -9.40 16.75 16.40
C ARG A 86 -8.30 17.73 16.83
N ASN A 87 -7.15 17.21 17.22
CA ASN A 87 -6.02 17.99 17.74
C ASN A 87 -4.89 18.17 16.72
N GLU A 88 -5.13 17.81 15.45
CA GLU A 88 -4.11 17.96 14.41
C GLU A 88 -3.92 19.45 14.08
N PRO A 89 -2.72 20.01 14.27
CA PRO A 89 -2.46 21.42 14.05
C PRO A 89 -2.38 21.77 12.54
N ASP A 90 -1.96 20.83 11.71
CA ASP A 90 -1.87 21.03 10.26
C ASP A 90 -3.25 20.98 9.62
N GLY A 91 -3.64 22.10 8.97
CA GLY A 91 -4.97 22.25 8.35
C GLY A 91 -5.20 21.28 7.20
N GLU A 92 -4.18 21.02 6.38
CA GLU A 92 -4.26 20.10 5.25
C GLU A 92 -4.48 18.66 5.72
N ILE A 93 -3.72 18.22 6.72
CA ILE A 93 -3.88 16.88 7.33
C ILE A 93 -5.25 16.76 8.00
N ARG A 94 -5.68 17.79 8.70
CA ARG A 94 -7.00 17.80 9.35
C ARG A 94 -8.15 17.66 8.35
N ASP A 95 -8.06 18.35 7.21
CA ASP A 95 -9.07 18.27 6.16
C ASP A 95 -9.03 16.92 5.43
N LEU A 96 -7.85 16.36 5.24
CA LEU A 96 -7.68 15.01 4.69
C LEU A 96 -8.28 13.94 5.62
N LEU A 97 -8.06 14.04 6.93
CA LEU A 97 -8.65 13.14 7.92
C LEU A 97 -10.19 13.24 7.92
N LYS A 98 -10.76 14.44 7.84
CA LYS A 98 -12.21 14.64 7.71
C LYS A 98 -12.77 14.02 6.43
N ALA A 99 -12.10 14.21 5.29
CA ALA A 99 -12.49 13.62 4.00
C ALA A 99 -12.37 12.09 4.00
N SER A 100 -11.62 11.53 4.94
CA SER A 100 -11.31 10.11 5.05
C SER A 100 -12.10 9.38 6.16
N ILE A 101 -13.07 10.04 6.79
CA ILE A 101 -13.94 9.38 7.78
C ILE A 101 -14.61 8.16 7.17
N GLY A 102 -14.56 7.02 7.86
CA GLY A 102 -15.06 5.72 7.41
C GLY A 102 -13.96 4.73 7.12
N VAL A 103 -14.19 3.79 6.22
CA VAL A 103 -13.25 2.71 5.89
C VAL A 103 -12.14 3.22 4.96
N ASN A 104 -10.91 2.99 5.35
CA ASN A 104 -9.69 3.25 4.60
C ASN A 104 -8.87 1.95 4.49
N LEU A 105 -7.71 2.03 3.85
CA LEU A 105 -6.77 0.92 3.74
C LEU A 105 -5.46 1.28 4.45
N ALA A 106 -4.83 0.32 5.09
CA ALA A 106 -3.48 0.49 5.60
C ALA A 106 -2.64 -0.76 5.39
N LEU A 107 -1.34 -0.56 5.44
CA LEU A 107 -0.34 -1.62 5.45
C LEU A 107 0.31 -1.67 6.82
N ASP A 108 0.64 -2.87 7.29
CA ASP A 108 1.45 -3.06 8.49
C ASP A 108 2.75 -2.27 8.38
N TYR A 109 3.08 -1.50 9.42
CA TYR A 109 4.30 -0.69 9.42
C TYR A 109 5.52 -1.57 9.68
N LEU A 110 6.54 -1.46 8.83
CA LEU A 110 7.77 -2.23 8.94
C LEU A 110 8.84 -1.38 9.65
N PRO A 111 8.99 -1.50 10.98
CA PRO A 111 9.90 -0.63 11.73
C PRO A 111 11.35 -0.88 11.36
N GLY A 112 12.08 0.20 11.07
CA GLY A 112 13.49 0.11 10.69
C GLY A 112 13.73 -0.38 9.26
N SER A 113 12.69 -0.47 8.43
CA SER A 113 12.86 -0.69 7.00
C SER A 113 13.56 0.48 6.33
N LEU A 114 14.33 0.19 5.28
CA LEU A 114 15.02 1.17 4.47
C LEU A 114 14.46 1.14 3.04
N THR A 115 14.31 2.31 2.43
CA THR A 115 13.96 2.37 1.01
C THR A 115 15.02 1.67 0.18
N PHE A 116 14.59 0.83 -0.75
CA PHE A 116 15.51 0.18 -1.69
C PHE A 116 16.15 1.23 -2.60
N ASP A 117 17.47 1.24 -2.62
CA ASP A 117 18.27 2.06 -3.53
C ASP A 117 19.23 1.14 -4.31
N PRO A 118 19.03 0.99 -5.63
CA PRO A 118 19.89 0.11 -6.43
C PRO A 118 21.35 0.54 -6.50
N ALA A 119 21.66 1.79 -6.12
CA ALA A 119 23.03 2.31 -6.14
C ALA A 119 23.82 2.03 -4.84
N VAL A 120 23.13 1.74 -3.74
CA VAL A 120 23.76 1.72 -2.39
C VAL A 120 23.48 0.43 -1.63
N GLY A 121 22.38 -0.25 -1.92
CA GLY A 121 21.91 -1.42 -1.18
C GLY A 121 22.45 -2.77 -1.69
N PRO A 122 22.15 -3.85 -0.99
CA PRO A 122 22.36 -5.19 -1.53
C PRO A 122 21.47 -5.39 -2.78
N GLU A 123 22.01 -6.12 -3.75
CA GLU A 123 21.22 -6.50 -4.92
C GLU A 123 20.26 -7.64 -4.58
N PRO A 124 19.01 -7.61 -5.06
CA PRO A 124 18.11 -8.75 -4.96
C PRO A 124 18.66 -9.91 -5.82
N ASP A 125 18.31 -11.14 -5.47
CA ASP A 125 18.63 -12.24 -6.36
C ASP A 125 17.84 -12.15 -7.68
N ALA A 126 18.33 -12.84 -8.71
CA ALA A 126 17.76 -12.75 -10.07
C ALA A 126 16.31 -13.29 -10.14
N ASP A 127 15.97 -14.30 -9.34
CA ASP A 127 14.63 -14.90 -9.32
C ASP A 127 13.65 -13.93 -8.65
N GLU A 128 14.04 -13.32 -7.53
CA GLU A 128 13.23 -12.32 -6.84
C GLU A 128 13.02 -11.08 -7.72
N ALA A 129 14.07 -10.55 -8.33
CA ALA A 129 13.98 -9.43 -9.25
C ALA A 129 13.06 -9.72 -10.44
N SER A 130 13.21 -10.90 -11.05
CA SER A 130 12.38 -11.35 -12.17
C SER A 130 10.89 -11.49 -11.77
N ALA A 131 10.62 -12.02 -10.58
CA ALA A 131 9.26 -12.16 -10.05
C ALA A 131 8.60 -10.79 -9.85
N ILE A 132 9.33 -9.81 -9.34
CA ILE A 132 8.83 -8.44 -9.15
C ILE A 132 8.52 -7.78 -10.51
N VAL A 133 9.45 -7.85 -11.46
CA VAL A 133 9.24 -7.28 -12.81
C VAL A 133 8.04 -7.94 -13.51
N TRP A 134 7.94 -9.27 -13.41
CA TRP A 134 6.80 -10.00 -13.97
C TRP A 134 5.49 -9.57 -13.30
N TRP A 135 5.51 -9.38 -11.97
CA TRP A 135 4.34 -8.94 -11.22
C TRP A 135 3.85 -7.56 -11.66
N ASP A 136 4.76 -6.61 -11.79
CA ASP A 136 4.43 -5.25 -12.24
C ASP A 136 3.88 -5.24 -13.68
N ALA A 137 4.46 -6.05 -14.57
CA ALA A 137 3.93 -6.22 -15.92
C ALA A 137 2.54 -6.86 -15.93
N PHE A 138 2.32 -7.90 -15.10
CA PHE A 138 1.04 -8.60 -15.01
C PHE A 138 -0.08 -7.71 -14.46
N THR A 139 0.23 -6.87 -13.46
CA THR A 139 -0.74 -5.95 -12.86
C THR A 139 -0.80 -4.60 -13.56
N SER A 140 0.01 -4.38 -14.60
CA SER A 140 0.13 -3.08 -15.27
C SER A 140 0.44 -1.95 -14.28
N ASN A 141 1.38 -2.21 -13.35
CA ASN A 141 1.81 -1.20 -12.39
C ASN A 141 2.74 -0.19 -13.09
N VAL A 142 2.27 1.04 -13.25
CA VAL A 142 2.99 2.09 -13.97
C VAL A 142 3.91 2.93 -13.08
N ASP A 143 3.83 2.76 -11.77
CA ASP A 143 4.52 3.64 -10.82
C ASP A 143 5.82 3.03 -10.25
N ARG A 144 6.00 1.70 -10.30
CA ARG A 144 7.25 1.07 -9.90
C ARG A 144 8.31 1.26 -10.98
N THR A 145 9.22 2.19 -10.72
CA THR A 145 10.26 2.60 -11.66
C THR A 145 11.62 2.67 -10.96
N ALA A 146 12.70 2.84 -11.71
CA ALA A 146 14.03 3.03 -11.13
C ALA A 146 14.14 4.27 -10.23
N ARG A 147 13.28 5.29 -10.43
CA ARG A 147 13.24 6.51 -9.59
C ARG A 147 12.29 6.39 -8.41
N ASN A 148 11.30 5.54 -8.53
CA ASN A 148 10.30 5.26 -7.51
C ASN A 148 10.15 3.73 -7.37
N PRO A 149 11.09 3.06 -6.71
CA PRO A 149 11.10 1.60 -6.70
C PRO A 149 9.94 1.00 -5.92
N ASN A 150 9.32 1.75 -4.98
CA ASN A 150 8.25 1.26 -4.12
C ASN A 150 8.60 -0.09 -3.48
N LEU A 151 9.84 -0.21 -3.04
CA LEU A 151 10.44 -1.39 -2.42
C LEU A 151 11.15 -0.98 -1.13
N LEU A 152 11.03 -1.83 -0.11
CA LEU A 152 11.71 -1.66 1.16
C LEU A 152 12.62 -2.85 1.43
N TRP A 153 13.80 -2.60 1.99
CA TRP A 153 14.62 -3.59 2.67
C TRP A 153 14.18 -3.70 4.12
N TRP A 154 13.73 -4.88 4.52
CA TRP A 154 13.39 -5.19 5.90
C TRP A 154 13.82 -6.62 6.26
N HIS A 155 14.57 -6.77 7.33
CA HIS A 155 15.14 -8.08 7.74
C HIS A 155 15.87 -8.82 6.61
N HIS A 156 16.68 -8.08 5.83
CA HIS A 156 17.43 -8.60 4.67
C HIS A 156 16.56 -9.19 3.55
N GLN A 157 15.33 -8.72 3.43
CA GLN A 157 14.39 -9.15 2.40
C GLN A 157 13.75 -7.93 1.73
N LEU A 158 13.42 -8.05 0.45
CA LEU A 158 12.66 -7.03 -0.27
C LEU A 158 11.17 -7.17 0.03
N TRP A 159 10.54 -6.04 0.29
CA TRP A 159 9.11 -5.91 0.52
C TRP A 159 8.53 -4.93 -0.49
N LEU A 160 7.48 -5.35 -1.19
CA LEU A 160 6.78 -4.53 -2.16
C LEU A 160 5.73 -3.69 -1.44
N ILE A 161 5.71 -2.40 -1.77
CA ILE A 161 4.72 -1.45 -1.26
C ILE A 161 4.15 -0.65 -2.43
N ASP A 162 3.09 0.08 -2.15
CA ASP A 162 2.47 1.06 -3.06
C ASP A 162 2.03 0.47 -4.42
N HIS A 163 1.01 -0.37 -4.39
CA HIS A 163 0.37 -0.95 -5.57
C HIS A 163 -0.80 -0.10 -6.09
N GLY A 164 -0.98 1.11 -5.57
CA GLY A 164 -2.12 1.96 -5.89
C GLY A 164 -2.22 2.38 -7.36
N ALA A 165 -1.12 2.32 -8.11
CA ALA A 165 -1.06 2.57 -9.54
C ALA A 165 -1.15 1.30 -10.40
N ALA A 166 -1.32 0.12 -9.78
CA ALA A 166 -1.58 -1.12 -10.48
C ALA A 166 -3.01 -1.14 -11.05
N LEU A 167 -3.29 -2.06 -11.95
CA LEU A 167 -4.60 -2.21 -12.61
C LEU A 167 -5.07 -0.88 -13.22
N TYR A 168 -4.15 -0.12 -13.78
CA TYR A 168 -4.38 1.26 -14.22
C TYR A 168 -5.58 1.41 -15.17
N PHE A 169 -5.89 0.37 -15.94
CA PHE A 169 -7.03 0.31 -16.84
C PHE A 169 -8.39 0.53 -16.14
N HIS A 170 -8.48 0.29 -14.81
CA HIS A 170 -9.76 0.46 -14.10
C HIS A 170 -10.17 1.94 -13.91
N HIS A 171 -9.23 2.87 -14.10
CA HIS A 171 -9.56 4.30 -14.07
C HIS A 171 -10.37 4.75 -15.29
N ALA A 172 -10.16 4.10 -16.44
CA ALA A 172 -10.86 4.35 -17.69
C ALA A 172 -11.44 3.05 -18.25
N TRP A 173 -12.41 2.46 -17.54
CA TRP A 173 -12.93 1.11 -17.83
C TRP A 173 -13.48 0.95 -19.24
N ALA A 174 -14.02 2.03 -19.86
CA ALA A 174 -14.50 2.01 -21.25
C ALA A 174 -13.38 1.73 -22.26
N ASP A 175 -12.12 2.05 -21.92
CA ASP A 175 -10.94 1.87 -22.76
C ASP A 175 -9.97 0.83 -22.17
N ALA A 176 -10.48 -0.10 -21.34
CA ALA A 176 -9.66 -1.05 -20.59
C ALA A 176 -8.71 -1.86 -21.48
N GLU A 177 -9.15 -2.28 -22.67
CA GLU A 177 -8.28 -3.00 -23.63
C GLU A 177 -7.14 -2.15 -24.16
N ALA A 178 -7.34 -0.86 -24.37
CA ALA A 178 -6.30 0.06 -24.85
C ALA A 178 -5.23 0.31 -23.77
N HIS A 179 -5.62 0.27 -22.49
CA HIS A 179 -4.73 0.52 -21.35
C HIS A 179 -4.10 -0.75 -20.76
N SER A 180 -4.44 -1.93 -21.27
CA SER A 180 -3.88 -3.22 -20.82
C SER A 180 -2.77 -3.77 -21.72
N ARG A 181 -2.32 -2.98 -22.70
CA ARG A 181 -1.27 -3.38 -23.67
C ARG A 181 0.08 -2.76 -23.38
#